data_cd49f8fa6cb13cfcc0c9dc730220e8e9
#
_entry.id   cd49f8fa6cb13cfcc0c9dc730220e8e9
#
_cell.length_a   1.000
_cell.length_b   1.000
_cell.length_c   1.000
_cell.angle_alpha   90.00
_cell.angle_beta   90.00
_cell.angle_gamma   90.00
#
_symmetry.space_group_name_H-M   'P 1'
#
loop_
_entity.id
_entity.type
_entity.pdbx_description
1 polymer ?
#
loop_
_entity_poly.entity_id
_entity_poly.type
_entity_poly.pdbx_seq_one_letter_code
_entity_poly.pdbx_strand_id
1 'polypeptide(L)'
;MLEENRRVAVIAIWVETRESVEGVNRLLSGYQELVRGRMGLPFREFSASLISLILEGTTDQLGALSGKLGMLPGVTAKILFLTRQNPPR
;
A
#
# COMPACT_ATOMS: atom_id res chain seq x y z
N MET A 1 -14.23 -12.65 15.91
CA MET A 1 -13.88 -12.69 15.69
C MET A 1 -13.01 -12.64 15.15
N LEU A 2 -12.49 -12.83 14.90
CA LEU A 2 -11.89 -12.72 14.31
C LEU A 2 -11.07 -11.76 13.91
N GLU A 3 -10.97 -10.86 14.26
CA GLU A 3 -10.35 -9.59 13.95
C GLU A 3 -9.00 -9.48 14.56
N GLU A 4 -8.55 -10.50 15.19
CA GLU A 4 -7.26 -10.47 15.86
C GLU A 4 -6.13 -10.28 14.88
N ASN A 5 -6.30 -10.74 13.65
CA ASN A 5 -5.25 -10.64 12.67
C ASN A 5 -5.29 -9.36 11.87
N ARG A 6 -6.26 -8.55 12.12
CA ARG A 6 -6.39 -7.35 11.31
C ARG A 6 -5.49 -6.26 11.85
N ARG A 7 -4.92 -5.53 10.92
CA ARG A 7 -3.97 -4.47 11.22
C ARG A 7 -4.32 -3.25 10.42
N VAL A 8 -3.92 -2.12 10.94
CA VAL A 8 -3.90 -0.89 10.17
C VAL A 8 -2.47 -0.69 9.71
N ALA A 9 -2.30 -0.34 8.46
CA ALA A 9 -0.97 -0.16 7.90
C ALA A 9 -0.97 0.98 6.91
N VAL A 10 0.21 1.49 6.65
CA VAL A 10 0.44 2.49 5.62
C VAL A 10 1.41 1.87 4.62
N ILE A 11 1.10 2.01 3.33
CA ILE A 11 2.04 1.62 2.29
C ILE A 11 2.41 2.87 1.53
N ALA A 12 3.71 3.13 1.42
CA ALA A 12 4.22 4.22 0.60
C ALA A 12 4.70 3.60 -0.71
N ILE A 13 4.26 4.15 -1.82
CA ILE A 13 4.54 3.61 -3.14
C ILE A 13 5.21 4.70 -3.96
N TRP A 14 6.45 4.45 -4.38
CA TRP A 14 7.19 5.38 -5.21
C TRP A 14 7.25 4.82 -6.61
N VAL A 15 6.68 5.54 -7.57
CA VAL A 15 6.54 5.04 -8.93
C VAL A 15 7.36 5.90 -9.86
N GLU A 16 8.37 5.31 -10.49
CA GLU A 16 9.29 6.06 -11.33
C GLU A 16 9.03 5.91 -12.81
N THR A 17 8.07 5.07 -13.19
CA THR A 17 7.73 4.92 -14.60
C THR A 17 6.26 5.18 -14.78
N ARG A 18 5.95 5.87 -15.87
CA ARG A 18 4.57 6.19 -16.14
C ARG A 18 3.75 4.93 -16.42
N GLU A 19 4.37 3.96 -17.07
CA GLU A 19 3.65 2.73 -17.37
C GLU A 19 3.23 2.00 -16.13
N SER A 20 4.02 2.07 -15.09
CA SER A 20 3.72 1.33 -13.88
C SER A 20 2.59 1.95 -13.07
N VAL A 21 2.24 3.20 -13.36
CA VAL A 21 1.10 3.80 -12.69
C VAL A 21 -0.16 2.99 -12.97
N GLU A 22 -0.34 2.53 -14.21
CA GLU A 22 -1.49 1.72 -14.52
C GLU A 22 -1.45 0.38 -13.80
N GLY A 23 -0.27 -0.20 -13.70
CA GLY A 23 -0.13 -1.45 -12.98
C GLY A 23 -0.47 -1.30 -11.51
N VAL A 24 -0.03 -0.19 -10.91
CA VAL A 24 -0.36 0.09 -9.53
C VAL A 24 -1.87 0.21 -9.36
N ASN A 25 -2.50 0.99 -10.23
CA ASN A 25 -3.94 1.18 -10.12
C ASN A 25 -4.71 -0.11 -10.32
N ARG A 26 -4.25 -0.96 -11.21
CA ARG A 26 -4.91 -2.24 -11.45
C ARG A 26 -4.81 -3.13 -10.22
N LEU A 27 -3.63 -3.17 -9.61
CA LEU A 27 -3.47 -3.94 -8.39
C LEU A 27 -4.37 -3.42 -7.28
N LEU A 28 -4.39 -2.10 -7.11
CA LEU A 28 -5.19 -1.52 -6.03
C LEU A 28 -6.66 -1.76 -6.24
N SER A 29 -7.08 -1.86 -7.48
CA SER A 29 -8.47 -2.15 -7.78
C SER A 29 -8.90 -3.49 -7.19
N GLY A 30 -7.99 -4.45 -7.15
CA GLY A 30 -8.31 -5.75 -6.60
C GLY A 30 -8.25 -5.79 -5.07
N TYR A 31 -7.75 -4.73 -4.45
CA TYR A 31 -7.63 -4.68 -3.00
C TYR A 31 -8.39 -3.51 -2.39
N GLN A 32 -9.33 -2.95 -3.17
CA GLN A 32 -9.96 -1.71 -2.73
C GLN A 32 -10.74 -1.86 -1.44
N GLU A 33 -11.16 -3.08 -1.12
CA GLU A 33 -11.86 -3.30 0.15
C GLU A 33 -10.99 -3.00 1.34
N LEU A 34 -9.68 -3.11 1.18
CA LEU A 34 -8.76 -2.89 2.27
C LEU A 34 -8.36 -1.43 2.41
N VAL A 35 -8.58 -0.63 1.38
CA VAL A 35 -8.08 0.75 1.37
C VAL A 35 -9.03 1.66 2.10
N ARG A 36 -8.53 2.33 3.11
CA ARG A 36 -9.30 3.29 3.91
C ARG A 36 -9.02 4.72 3.49
N GLY A 37 -7.88 4.96 2.89
CA GLY A 37 -7.53 6.28 2.42
C GLY A 37 -6.42 6.21 1.41
N ARG A 38 -6.33 7.23 0.58
CA ARG A 38 -5.33 7.24 -0.48
C ARG A 38 -5.00 8.68 -0.83
N MET A 39 -3.71 8.94 -1.03
CA MET A 39 -3.26 10.24 -1.46
C MET A 39 -2.12 10.05 -2.45
N GLY A 40 -2.16 10.80 -3.54
CA GLY A 40 -1.09 10.74 -4.52
C GLY A 40 -0.55 12.12 -4.80
N LEU A 41 0.75 12.21 -4.97
CA LEU A 41 1.43 13.45 -5.26
C LEU A 41 2.44 13.24 -6.36
N PRO A 42 2.44 14.09 -7.39
CA PRO A 42 3.49 14.00 -8.39
C PRO A 42 4.74 14.73 -7.93
N PHE A 43 5.87 14.18 -8.28
CA PHE A 43 7.16 14.80 -8.04
C PHE A 43 7.84 14.98 -9.39
N ARG A 44 7.53 16.10 -10.03
CA ARG A 44 7.99 16.32 -11.39
C ARG A 44 9.49 16.35 -11.51
N GLU A 45 10.13 16.90 -10.51
CA GLU A 45 11.59 17.02 -10.54
C GLU A 45 12.27 15.65 -10.54
N PHE A 46 11.55 14.63 -10.09
CA PHE A 46 12.08 13.26 -10.10
C PHE A 46 11.45 12.40 -11.16
N SER A 47 10.52 12.95 -11.93
CA SER A 47 9.74 12.19 -12.89
C SER A 47 9.08 11.00 -12.22
N ALA A 48 8.55 11.22 -11.03
CA ALA A 48 8.02 10.13 -10.21
C ALA A 48 6.75 10.57 -9.54
N SER A 49 6.05 9.62 -8.96
CA SER A 49 4.84 9.88 -8.18
C SER A 49 4.93 9.12 -6.88
N LEU A 50 4.40 9.72 -5.85
CA LEU A 50 4.30 9.07 -4.56
C LEU A 50 2.84 8.81 -4.27
N ILE A 51 2.51 7.58 -3.92
CA ILE A 51 1.16 7.22 -3.52
C ILE A 51 1.23 6.68 -2.10
N SER A 52 0.38 7.20 -1.25
CA SER A 52 0.32 6.76 0.13
C SER A 52 -1.05 6.15 0.37
N LEU A 53 -1.06 4.97 0.97
CA LEU A 53 -2.29 4.25 1.24
C LEU A 53 -2.41 4.00 2.73
N ILE A 54 -3.63 4.15 3.22
CA ILE A 54 -3.96 3.71 4.57
C ILE A 54 -4.89 2.53 4.40
N LEU A 55 -4.52 1.40 5.02
CA LEU A 55 -5.24 0.17 4.80
C LEU A 55 -5.53 -0.54 6.10
N GLU A 56 -6.51 -1.39 6.02
CA GLU A 56 -6.83 -2.28 7.12
C GLU A 56 -7.07 -3.67 6.54
N GLY A 57 -6.40 -4.67 7.09
CA GLY A 57 -6.57 -6.03 6.60
C GLY A 57 -5.71 -6.97 7.42
N THR A 58 -5.66 -8.21 7.00
CA THR A 58 -4.79 -9.17 7.68
C THR A 58 -3.36 -8.93 7.24
N THR A 59 -2.42 -9.40 8.06
CA THR A 59 -1.01 -9.25 7.69
C THR A 59 -0.72 -9.92 6.38
N ASP A 60 -1.36 -11.06 6.11
CA ASP A 60 -1.14 -11.76 4.85
C ASP A 60 -1.64 -10.95 3.67
N GLN A 61 -2.81 -10.36 3.79
CA GLN A 61 -3.36 -9.56 2.70
C GLN A 61 -2.48 -8.34 2.44
N LEU A 62 -2.10 -7.67 3.51
CA LEU A 62 -1.34 -6.43 3.37
C LEU A 62 0.07 -6.72 2.85
N GLY A 63 0.67 -7.80 3.34
CA GLY A 63 1.99 -8.19 2.85
C GLY A 63 1.96 -8.60 1.40
N ALA A 64 0.91 -9.31 1.00
CA ALA A 64 0.78 -9.72 -0.39
C ALA A 64 0.67 -8.52 -1.31
N LEU A 65 -0.13 -7.53 -0.91
CA LEU A 65 -0.28 -6.33 -1.73
C LEU A 65 1.05 -5.59 -1.84
N SER A 66 1.72 -5.40 -0.71
CA SER A 66 2.99 -4.69 -0.72
C SER A 66 4.01 -5.41 -1.60
N GLY A 67 4.05 -6.74 -1.51
CA GLY A 67 4.99 -7.52 -2.31
C GLY A 67 4.69 -7.41 -3.79
N LYS A 68 3.42 -7.48 -4.17
CA LYS A 68 3.05 -7.37 -5.58
C LYS A 68 3.37 -6.00 -6.13
N LEU A 69 3.13 -4.96 -5.32
CA LEU A 69 3.46 -3.61 -5.76
C LEU A 69 4.95 -3.48 -6.02
N GLY A 70 5.76 -4.02 -5.14
CA GLY A 70 7.21 -3.90 -5.28
C GLY A 70 7.77 -4.67 -6.44
N MET A 71 6.99 -5.57 -7.04
CA MET A 71 7.43 -6.32 -8.20
C MET A 71 7.20 -5.60 -9.51
N LEU A 72 6.46 -4.52 -9.48
CA LEU A 72 6.25 -3.75 -10.71
C LEU A 72 7.50 -2.98 -11.06
N PRO A 73 7.83 -2.86 -12.35
CA PRO A 73 9.05 -2.15 -12.74
C PRO A 73 9.01 -0.71 -12.29
N GLY A 74 10.12 -0.24 -11.72
CA GLY A 74 10.24 1.14 -11.30
C GLY A 74 9.38 1.52 -10.11
N VAL A 75 8.91 0.53 -9.36
CA VAL A 75 8.06 0.77 -8.20
C VAL A 75 8.76 0.28 -6.95
N THR A 76 8.80 1.14 -5.94
CA THR A 76 9.27 0.78 -4.61
C THR A 76 8.09 0.90 -3.68
N ALA A 77 7.84 -0.14 -2.89
CA ALA A 77 6.73 -0.13 -1.95
C ALA A 77 7.27 -0.49 -0.58
N LYS A 78 6.88 0.31 0.40
CA LYS A 78 7.27 0.07 1.80
C LYS A 78 6.01 0.05 2.63
N ILE A 79 5.92 -0.89 3.54
CA ILE A 79 4.76 -1.04 4.38
C ILE A 79 5.16 -0.84 5.83
N LEU A 80 4.29 -0.17 6.57
CA LEU A 80 4.47 0.04 7.98
C LEU A 80 3.19 -0.36 8.69
N PHE A 81 3.29 -1.32 9.57
CA PHE A 81 2.14 -1.75 10.37
C PHE A 81 2.06 -0.89 11.61
N LEU A 82 0.87 -0.38 11.90
CA LEU A 82 0.70 0.61 12.94
C LEU A 82 -0.04 0.12 14.17
N THR A 83 -0.89 -0.88 14.00
CA THR A 83 -1.65 -1.33 15.14
C THR A 83 -0.81 -2.28 15.97
N ARG A 84 -1.07 -2.25 17.26
CA ARG A 84 -0.33 -3.08 18.16
C ARG A 84 -0.98 -4.42 18.29
N GLN A 85 -0.16 -5.37 18.62
CA GLN A 85 -0.67 -6.67 18.91
C GLN A 85 -1.44 -6.67 20.17
N ASN A 86 -0.90 -6.00 21.16
CA ASN A 86 -1.50 -6.04 22.47
C ASN A 86 -2.47 -4.95 22.61
N PRO A 87 -3.67 -5.25 23.00
CA PRO A 87 -4.62 -4.18 23.24
C PRO A 87 -4.20 -3.41 24.47
N PRO A 88 -4.60 -2.20 24.54
CA PRO A 88 -4.32 -1.40 25.70
C PRO A 88 -5.11 -1.97 26.83
N ARG A 89 -4.61 -1.79 27.97
CA ARG A 89 -5.19 -2.29 29.05
C ARG A 89 -5.90 -1.51 29.68
#